data_cddfe571b5f2e296ce8968e90e326a86
#
_entry.id   cddfe571b5f2e296ce8968e90e326a86
#
_cell.length_a   1.000
_cell.length_b   1.000
_cell.length_c   1.000
_cell.angle_alpha   90.00
_cell.angle_beta   90.00
_cell.angle_gamma   90.00
#
_symmetry.space_group_name_H-M   'P 1'
#
loop_
_entity.id
_entity.type
_entity.pdbx_description
1 polymer ?
#
loop_
_entity_poly.entity_id
_entity_poly.type
_entity_poly.pdbx_seq_one_letter_code
_entity_poly.pdbx_strand_id
1 'polypeptide(L)'
;CAWLMAFACALAWASDDYKIKVEVVQKGNAFHTQASFYLPLTLCQSYRYLTDYDAATNIAGVVASTTTRIDARTARVERLIQERILFFPIKMRMVMEFTELPNLGTDFVQISGEAKYYKGAWRLESEGNGTVFKYRTESEPDSFLPKAVIEYFIKNRLNSSFETIAKMGAERVKQPC
;
A
#
# COMPACT_ATOMS: atom_id res chain seq x y z
N CYS A 1 -30.39 4.91 -48.03
CA CYS A 1 -30.51 4.67 -46.57
C CYS A 1 -29.18 4.17 -46.07
N ALA A 2 -28.36 5.05 -45.51
CA ALA A 2 -27.06 4.74 -44.91
C ALA A 2 -27.18 4.93 -43.40
N TRP A 3 -27.06 3.85 -42.62
CA TRP A 3 -26.97 3.88 -41.17
C TRP A 3 -25.49 4.01 -40.78
N LEU A 4 -25.10 5.16 -40.28
CA LEU A 4 -23.85 5.42 -39.61
C LEU A 4 -24.00 4.94 -38.17
N MET A 5 -23.39 3.81 -37.83
CA MET A 5 -23.13 3.37 -36.45
C MET A 5 -22.00 4.24 -35.89
N ALA A 6 -22.32 5.15 -34.99
CA ALA A 6 -21.34 5.83 -34.15
C ALA A 6 -20.89 4.89 -33.06
N PHE A 7 -19.67 4.33 -33.21
CA PHE A 7 -18.98 3.63 -32.14
C PHE A 7 -18.46 4.68 -31.13
N ALA A 8 -19.17 4.84 -30.03
CA ALA A 8 -18.68 5.61 -28.90
C ALA A 8 -17.52 4.86 -28.27
N CYS A 9 -16.30 5.34 -28.53
CA CYS A 9 -15.10 4.89 -27.85
C CYS A 9 -15.18 5.37 -26.40
N ALA A 10 -15.59 4.51 -25.48
CA ALA A 10 -15.47 4.75 -24.05
C ALA A 10 -13.97 4.67 -23.70
N LEU A 11 -13.30 5.82 -23.70
CA LEU A 11 -11.94 5.95 -23.19
C LEU A 11 -11.96 5.60 -21.69
N ALA A 12 -11.31 4.54 -21.35
CA ALA A 12 -11.07 4.14 -19.98
C ALA A 12 -10.17 5.18 -19.27
N TRP A 13 -10.79 6.06 -18.52
CA TRP A 13 -10.14 7.01 -17.61
C TRP A 13 -9.99 6.30 -16.26
N ALA A 14 -8.93 5.51 -16.07
CA ALA A 14 -8.81 4.65 -14.88
C ALA A 14 -7.61 4.93 -13.99
N SER A 15 -6.80 5.96 -14.23
CA SER A 15 -5.59 6.19 -13.40
C SER A 15 -5.52 7.54 -12.68
N ASP A 16 -6.35 8.50 -13.03
CA ASP A 16 -6.29 9.86 -12.46
C ASP A 16 -7.22 10.09 -11.25
N ASP A 17 -8.20 9.20 -11.06
CA ASP A 17 -9.26 9.37 -10.04
C ASP A 17 -8.72 9.29 -8.60
N TYR A 18 -7.65 8.53 -8.35
CA TYR A 18 -7.12 8.32 -6.99
C TYR A 18 -5.93 9.23 -6.66
N LYS A 19 -5.47 10.07 -7.55
CA LYS A 19 -4.33 11.01 -7.38
C LYS A 19 -3.09 10.31 -6.78
N ILE A 20 -2.75 9.11 -7.28
CA ILE A 20 -1.65 8.31 -6.74
C ILE A 20 -0.32 9.01 -7.05
N LYS A 21 0.50 9.19 -6.01
CA LYS A 21 1.87 9.72 -6.10
C LYS A 21 2.82 8.78 -5.37
N VAL A 22 3.95 8.44 -5.97
CA VAL A 22 4.99 7.62 -5.36
C VAL A 22 6.34 8.21 -5.66
N GLU A 23 7.09 8.48 -4.60
CA GLU A 23 8.47 8.93 -4.65
C GLU A 23 9.35 7.97 -3.84
N VAL A 24 10.46 7.56 -4.43
CA VAL A 24 11.46 6.71 -3.78
C VAL A 24 12.81 7.39 -3.92
N VAL A 25 13.49 7.59 -2.81
CA VAL A 25 14.82 8.22 -2.77
C VAL A 25 15.77 7.31 -2.02
N GLN A 26 16.86 6.94 -2.67
CA GLN A 26 17.96 6.22 -2.04
C GLN A 26 18.87 7.18 -1.25
N LYS A 27 19.17 6.84 0.01
CA LYS A 27 20.18 7.52 0.84
C LYS A 27 21.10 6.48 1.47
N GLY A 28 22.34 6.41 1.00
CA GLY A 28 23.26 5.36 1.44
C GLY A 28 22.79 3.98 1.03
N ASN A 29 22.49 3.11 2.00
CA ASN A 29 21.91 1.79 1.79
C ASN A 29 20.40 1.75 1.99
N ALA A 30 19.83 2.83 2.52
CA ALA A 30 18.41 2.92 2.80
C ALA A 30 17.61 3.50 1.63
N PHE A 31 16.36 3.07 1.52
CA PHE A 31 15.35 3.63 0.64
C PHE A 31 14.31 4.37 1.49
N HIS A 32 14.13 5.64 1.19
CA HIS A 32 13.08 6.47 1.76
C HIS A 32 11.95 6.56 0.74
N THR A 33 10.77 6.12 1.12
CA THR A 33 9.60 6.16 0.26
C THR A 33 8.56 7.10 0.83
N GLN A 34 8.00 7.93 -0.04
CA GLN A 34 6.81 8.72 0.24
C GLN A 34 5.77 8.41 -0.83
N ALA A 35 4.54 8.18 -0.39
CA ALA A 35 3.46 7.98 -1.33
C ALA A 35 2.15 8.53 -0.78
N SER A 36 1.21 8.82 -1.67
CA SER A 36 -0.13 9.23 -1.29
C SER A 36 -1.15 8.82 -2.33
N PHE A 37 -2.39 8.63 -1.88
CA PHE A 37 -3.56 8.47 -2.75
C PHE A 37 -4.81 9.00 -2.04
N TYR A 38 -5.84 9.30 -2.83
CA TYR A 38 -7.11 9.80 -2.34
C TYR A 38 -8.21 8.74 -2.46
N LEU A 39 -9.06 8.65 -1.44
CA LEU A 39 -10.30 7.87 -1.50
C LEU A 39 -11.49 8.70 -1.02
N PRO A 40 -12.70 8.52 -1.62
CA PRO A 40 -13.93 9.16 -1.18
C PRO A 40 -14.51 8.47 0.08
N LEU A 41 -13.69 8.33 1.12
CA LEU A 41 -14.02 7.72 2.41
C LEU A 41 -13.90 8.75 3.52
N THR A 42 -14.78 8.68 4.51
CA THR A 42 -14.59 9.44 5.76
C THR A 42 -13.34 8.97 6.51
N LEU A 43 -12.80 9.78 7.43
CA LEU A 43 -11.64 9.37 8.26
C LEU A 43 -11.88 8.05 9.00
N CYS A 44 -13.08 7.85 9.52
CA CYS A 44 -13.43 6.62 10.22
C CYS A 44 -13.44 5.41 9.28
N GLN A 45 -14.06 5.50 8.09
CA GLN A 45 -14.03 4.44 7.09
C GLN A 45 -12.60 4.16 6.63
N SER A 46 -11.81 5.21 6.41
CA SER A 46 -10.40 5.13 6.01
C SER A 46 -9.55 4.43 7.06
N TYR A 47 -9.77 4.75 8.33
CA TYR A 47 -9.07 4.10 9.43
C TYR A 47 -9.42 2.62 9.53
N ARG A 48 -10.71 2.27 9.47
CA ARG A 48 -11.15 0.85 9.44
C ARG A 48 -10.57 0.09 8.26
N TYR A 49 -10.51 0.73 7.08
CA TYR A 49 -9.91 0.14 5.90
C TYR A 49 -8.40 -0.06 6.07
N LEU A 50 -7.69 0.93 6.61
CA LEU A 50 -6.25 0.88 6.85
C LEU A 50 -5.86 -0.21 7.86
N THR A 51 -6.69 -0.46 8.86
CA THR A 51 -6.44 -1.42 9.94
C THR A 51 -7.01 -2.83 9.69
N ASP A 52 -7.60 -3.06 8.51
CA ASP A 52 -7.99 -4.39 8.03
C ASP A 52 -6.77 -5.09 7.39
N TYR A 53 -5.81 -5.47 8.26
CA TYR A 53 -4.52 -6.01 7.82
C TYR A 53 -4.62 -7.33 7.07
N ASP A 54 -5.63 -8.14 7.36
CA ASP A 54 -5.82 -9.47 6.73
C ASP A 54 -6.31 -9.32 5.28
N ALA A 55 -6.98 -8.21 4.95
CA ALA A 55 -7.37 -7.87 3.58
C ALA A 55 -6.17 -7.65 2.65
N ALA A 56 -4.95 -7.53 3.17
CA ALA A 56 -3.73 -7.39 2.37
C ALA A 56 -3.50 -8.58 1.42
N THR A 57 -4.09 -9.74 1.65
CA THR A 57 -4.05 -10.89 0.73
C THR A 57 -4.68 -10.61 -0.63
N ASN A 58 -5.47 -9.54 -0.75
CA ASN A 58 -5.99 -9.08 -2.04
C ASN A 58 -4.96 -8.26 -2.84
N ILE A 59 -3.83 -7.88 -2.24
CA ILE A 59 -2.75 -7.19 -2.93
C ILE A 59 -1.87 -8.26 -3.59
N ALA A 60 -1.63 -8.12 -4.88
CA ALA A 60 -0.81 -9.07 -5.62
C ALA A 60 0.54 -9.28 -4.91
N GLY A 61 1.03 -10.51 -4.85
CA GLY A 61 2.27 -10.89 -4.17
C GLY A 61 2.12 -11.16 -2.67
N VAL A 62 1.09 -10.69 -2.00
CA VAL A 62 0.81 -11.08 -0.61
C VAL A 62 0.01 -12.38 -0.62
N VAL A 63 0.64 -13.49 -0.25
CA VAL A 63 0.01 -14.82 -0.28
C VAL A 63 -0.61 -15.21 1.06
N ALA A 64 -0.18 -14.58 2.16
CA ALA A 64 -0.80 -14.71 3.48
C ALA A 64 -0.61 -13.42 4.28
N SER A 65 -1.61 -13.08 5.09
CA SER A 65 -1.56 -12.03 6.10
C SER A 65 -2.34 -12.49 7.32
N THR A 66 -1.70 -12.51 8.48
CA THR A 66 -2.31 -12.97 9.73
C THR A 66 -2.07 -11.94 10.82
N THR A 67 -3.13 -11.51 11.47
CA THR A 67 -3.09 -10.48 12.50
C THR A 67 -3.29 -11.08 13.88
N THR A 68 -2.40 -10.72 14.81
CA THR A 68 -2.53 -10.99 16.25
C THR A 68 -2.64 -9.67 16.98
N ARG A 69 -3.73 -9.45 17.72
CA ARG A 69 -3.88 -8.29 18.59
C ARG A 69 -3.02 -8.46 19.84
N ILE A 70 -2.15 -7.51 20.12
CA ILE A 70 -1.31 -7.47 21.33
C ILE A 70 -2.04 -6.70 22.44
N ASP A 71 -2.62 -5.55 22.08
CA ASP A 71 -3.45 -4.73 22.95
C ASP A 71 -4.47 -3.92 22.13
N ALA A 72 -5.14 -2.95 22.77
CA ALA A 72 -6.19 -2.14 22.14
C ALA A 72 -5.69 -1.28 20.96
N ARG A 73 -4.37 -1.02 20.86
CA ARG A 73 -3.76 -0.17 19.83
C ARG A 73 -2.59 -0.82 19.11
N THR A 74 -2.20 -2.02 19.50
CA THR A 74 -1.04 -2.70 18.93
C THR A 74 -1.47 -3.99 18.25
N ALA A 75 -1.12 -4.11 16.99
CA ALA A 75 -1.35 -5.31 16.19
C ALA A 75 -0.02 -5.84 15.65
N ARG A 76 0.19 -7.14 15.76
CA ARG A 76 1.29 -7.83 15.09
C ARG A 76 0.76 -8.53 13.86
N VAL A 77 1.36 -8.23 12.72
CA VAL A 77 0.93 -8.74 11.42
C VAL A 77 2.07 -9.54 10.80
N GLU A 78 1.83 -10.81 10.58
CA GLU A 78 2.74 -11.67 9.83
C GLU A 78 2.27 -11.75 8.38
N ARG A 79 3.19 -11.49 7.44
CA ARG A 79 2.93 -11.59 6.00
C ARG A 79 3.91 -12.52 5.34
N LEU A 80 3.38 -13.31 4.41
CA LEU A 80 4.15 -14.06 3.44
C LEU A 80 3.96 -13.40 2.07
N ILE A 81 5.07 -12.98 1.48
CA ILE A 81 5.10 -12.29 0.20
C ILE A 81 5.85 -13.19 -0.80
N GLN A 82 5.26 -13.39 -1.98
CA GLN A 82 5.89 -14.07 -3.10
C GLN A 82 5.87 -13.15 -4.30
N GLU A 83 7.05 -12.79 -4.75
CA GLU A 83 7.25 -11.85 -5.84
C GLU A 83 8.28 -12.38 -6.83
N ARG A 84 8.37 -11.70 -7.96
CA ARG A 84 9.43 -11.94 -8.93
C ARG A 84 10.10 -10.62 -9.26
N ILE A 85 11.39 -10.52 -8.95
CA ILE A 85 12.22 -9.39 -9.36
C ILE A 85 13.04 -9.84 -10.57
N LEU A 86 12.70 -9.29 -11.74
CA LEU A 86 13.20 -9.79 -13.04
C LEU A 86 12.87 -11.27 -13.21
N PHE A 87 13.87 -12.15 -13.21
CA PHE A 87 13.72 -13.60 -13.34
C PHE A 87 13.83 -14.34 -11.99
N PHE A 88 14.14 -13.63 -10.91
CA PHE A 88 14.39 -14.24 -9.60
C PHE A 88 13.10 -14.31 -8.80
N PRO A 89 12.64 -15.53 -8.42
CA PRO A 89 11.54 -15.65 -7.48
C PRO A 89 12.03 -15.23 -6.09
N ILE A 90 11.28 -14.33 -5.46
CA ILE A 90 11.53 -13.84 -4.10
C ILE A 90 10.40 -14.32 -3.21
N LYS A 91 10.74 -14.96 -2.10
CA LYS A 91 9.79 -15.32 -1.06
C LYS A 91 10.27 -14.67 0.24
N MET A 92 9.44 -13.81 0.81
CA MET A 92 9.76 -13.07 2.03
C MET A 92 8.70 -13.34 3.09
N ARG A 93 9.15 -13.61 4.30
CA ARG A 93 8.31 -13.62 5.50
C ARG A 93 8.65 -12.39 6.34
N MET A 94 7.65 -11.65 6.73
CA MET A 94 7.81 -10.37 7.40
C MET A 94 6.84 -10.31 8.58
N VAL A 95 7.35 -10.00 9.76
CA VAL A 95 6.55 -9.74 10.95
C VAL A 95 6.68 -8.26 11.28
N MET A 96 5.55 -7.57 11.26
CA MET A 96 5.43 -6.15 11.50
C MET A 96 4.64 -5.90 12.78
N GLU A 97 5.03 -4.92 13.56
CA GLU A 97 4.21 -4.41 14.65
C GLU A 97 3.66 -3.04 14.27
N PHE A 98 2.34 -2.92 14.37
CA PHE A 98 1.60 -1.69 14.08
C PHE A 98 1.11 -1.07 15.38
N THR A 99 1.38 0.23 15.56
CA THR A 99 0.77 1.05 16.60
C THR A 99 -0.32 1.89 15.95
N GLU A 100 -1.56 1.68 16.34
CA GLU A 100 -2.73 2.31 15.77
C GLU A 100 -3.03 3.65 16.43
N LEU A 101 -3.28 4.66 15.59
CA LEU A 101 -3.69 6.00 15.96
C LEU A 101 -5.11 6.22 15.43
N PRO A 102 -6.16 6.03 16.24
CA PRO A 102 -7.54 6.04 15.76
C PRO A 102 -7.89 7.26 14.93
N ASN A 103 -8.41 7.04 13.73
CA ASN A 103 -8.75 8.05 12.72
C ASN A 103 -7.58 8.93 12.21
N LEU A 104 -6.35 8.66 12.66
CA LEU A 104 -5.15 9.42 12.23
C LEU A 104 -4.17 8.58 11.41
N GLY A 105 -4.18 7.25 11.59
CA GLY A 105 -3.28 6.36 10.87
C GLY A 105 -2.64 5.28 11.72
N THR A 106 -1.44 4.84 11.33
CA THR A 106 -0.66 3.83 12.06
C THR A 106 0.83 4.12 11.92
N ASP A 107 1.61 3.79 12.93
CA ASP A 107 3.05 3.63 12.84
C ASP A 107 3.37 2.14 12.76
N PHE A 108 4.45 1.76 12.11
CA PHE A 108 4.85 0.37 12.03
C PHE A 108 6.36 0.17 11.99
N VAL A 109 6.78 -0.97 12.52
CA VAL A 109 8.18 -1.40 12.52
C VAL A 109 8.27 -2.90 12.27
N GLN A 110 9.26 -3.32 11.51
CA GLN A 110 9.60 -4.73 11.33
C GLN A 110 10.18 -5.29 12.62
N ILE A 111 9.61 -6.39 13.10
CA ILE A 111 10.10 -7.17 14.24
C ILE A 111 11.03 -8.30 13.76
N SER A 112 10.69 -8.92 12.64
CA SER A 112 11.54 -9.89 11.94
C SER A 112 11.21 -9.94 10.45
N GLY A 113 12.19 -10.36 9.63
CA GLY A 113 12.04 -10.45 8.18
C GLY A 113 13.38 -10.39 7.47
N GLU A 114 13.34 -10.38 6.14
CA GLU A 114 14.53 -10.40 5.28
C GLU A 114 15.14 -9.01 5.03
N ALA A 115 14.51 -7.93 5.46
CA ALA A 115 15.15 -6.62 5.45
C ALA A 115 15.99 -6.44 6.73
N LYS A 116 17.09 -5.71 6.66
CA LYS A 116 17.86 -5.32 7.85
C LYS A 116 17.00 -4.48 8.79
N TYR A 117 16.20 -3.58 8.22
CA TYR A 117 15.12 -2.91 8.91
C TYR A 117 14.06 -2.41 7.93
N TYR A 118 12.84 -2.29 8.42
CA TYR A 118 11.72 -1.66 7.72
C TYR A 118 10.80 -1.02 8.74
N LYS A 119 10.60 0.28 8.63
CA LYS A 119 9.73 1.07 9.51
C LYS A 119 9.01 2.14 8.71
N GLY A 120 7.91 2.61 9.23
CA GLY A 120 7.18 3.67 8.56
C GLY A 120 5.91 4.06 9.25
N ALA A 121 5.10 4.80 8.51
CA ALA A 121 3.83 5.33 8.98
C ALA A 121 2.83 5.50 7.86
N TRP A 122 1.58 5.30 8.20
CA TRP A 122 0.43 5.80 7.48
C TRP A 122 -0.17 6.98 8.21
N ARG A 123 -0.62 7.99 7.46
CA ARG A 123 -1.38 9.12 8.00
C ARG A 123 -2.61 9.35 7.13
N LEU A 124 -3.71 9.67 7.79
CA LEU A 124 -5.00 9.95 7.18
C LEU A 124 -5.32 11.43 7.35
N GLU A 125 -5.57 12.11 6.26
CA GLU A 125 -5.93 13.53 6.27
C GLU A 125 -7.23 13.75 5.50
N SER A 126 -8.17 14.48 6.10
CA SER A 126 -9.42 14.84 5.43
C SER A 126 -9.14 15.82 4.29
N GLU A 127 -9.68 15.54 3.09
CA GLU A 127 -9.62 16.42 1.92
C GLU A 127 -10.97 16.44 1.21
N GLY A 128 -11.67 17.57 1.25
CA GLY A 128 -13.00 17.66 0.67
C GLY A 128 -13.97 16.64 1.27
N ASN A 129 -14.55 15.81 0.42
CA ASN A 129 -15.50 14.77 0.82
C ASN A 129 -14.83 13.40 1.04
N GLY A 130 -13.51 13.36 1.17
CA GLY A 130 -12.77 12.11 1.30
C GLY A 130 -11.52 12.24 2.17
N THR A 131 -10.63 11.30 2.01
CA THR A 131 -9.41 11.17 2.80
C THR A 131 -8.21 10.94 1.88
N VAL A 132 -7.13 11.66 2.13
CA VAL A 132 -5.81 11.39 1.59
C VAL A 132 -5.08 10.44 2.52
N PHE A 133 -4.64 9.32 1.97
CA PHE A 133 -3.75 8.38 2.63
C PHE A 133 -2.31 8.76 2.31
N LYS A 134 -1.51 9.02 3.33
CA LYS A 134 -0.09 9.32 3.20
C LYS A 134 0.74 8.19 3.79
N TYR A 135 1.67 7.69 3.00
CA TYR A 135 2.57 6.60 3.35
C TYR A 135 4.00 7.10 3.37
N ARG A 136 4.74 6.75 4.43
CA ARG A 136 6.18 7.03 4.52
C ARG A 136 6.88 5.81 5.07
N THR A 137 8.01 5.44 4.44
CA THR A 137 8.84 4.35 4.95
C THR A 137 10.31 4.65 4.80
N GLU A 138 11.06 3.99 5.65
CA GLU A 138 12.50 3.83 5.57
C GLU A 138 12.84 2.35 5.67
N SER A 139 13.58 1.84 4.71
CA SER A 139 13.95 0.42 4.65
C SER A 139 15.38 0.23 4.14
N GLU A 140 16.05 -0.78 4.65
CA GLU A 140 17.30 -1.30 4.11
C GLU A 140 17.10 -2.77 3.77
N PRO A 141 16.84 -3.10 2.49
CA PRO A 141 16.74 -4.48 2.04
C PRO A 141 18.07 -5.22 2.22
N ASP A 142 18.03 -6.44 2.72
CA ASP A 142 19.18 -7.34 2.68
C ASP A 142 19.17 -8.10 1.35
N SER A 143 19.83 -7.53 0.34
CA SER A 143 19.79 -8.03 -1.03
C SER A 143 21.12 -7.83 -1.74
N PHE A 144 21.47 -8.82 -2.57
CA PHE A 144 22.63 -8.75 -3.48
C PHE A 144 22.34 -7.99 -4.79
N LEU A 145 21.06 -7.61 -5.04
CA LEU A 145 20.67 -6.91 -6.25
C LEU A 145 21.23 -5.47 -6.29
N PRO A 146 21.56 -4.96 -7.49
CA PRO A 146 21.95 -3.55 -7.63
C PRO A 146 20.86 -2.61 -7.11
N LYS A 147 21.26 -1.55 -6.40
CA LYS A 147 20.34 -0.62 -5.75
C LYS A 147 19.33 0.01 -6.73
N ALA A 148 19.77 0.35 -7.95
CA ALA A 148 18.89 0.87 -8.98
C ALA A 148 17.77 -0.11 -9.38
N VAL A 149 18.05 -1.43 -9.36
CA VAL A 149 17.04 -2.47 -9.62
C VAL A 149 16.04 -2.52 -8.46
N ILE A 150 16.52 -2.43 -7.23
CA ILE A 150 15.67 -2.41 -6.03
C ILE A 150 14.77 -1.17 -6.04
N GLU A 151 15.33 0.01 -6.32
CA GLU A 151 14.57 1.27 -6.39
C GLU A 151 13.47 1.21 -7.44
N TYR A 152 13.82 0.76 -8.65
CA TYR A 152 12.86 0.56 -9.74
C TYR A 152 11.73 -0.40 -9.34
N PHE A 153 12.09 -1.53 -8.72
CA PHE A 153 11.12 -2.51 -8.24
C PHE A 153 10.20 -1.92 -7.18
N ILE A 154 10.75 -1.24 -6.14
CA ILE A 154 9.96 -0.62 -5.08
C ILE A 154 8.96 0.37 -5.69
N LYS A 155 9.41 1.27 -6.56
CA LYS A 155 8.57 2.29 -7.19
C LYS A 155 7.42 1.69 -7.99
N ASN A 156 7.72 0.75 -8.88
CA ASN A 156 6.69 0.13 -9.73
C ASN A 156 5.72 -0.73 -8.91
N ARG A 157 6.26 -1.45 -7.92
CA ARG A 157 5.45 -2.29 -7.05
C ARG A 157 4.47 -1.48 -6.23
N LEU A 158 4.93 -0.36 -5.66
CA LEU A 158 4.07 0.52 -4.88
C LEU A 158 2.98 1.17 -5.74
N ASN A 159 3.27 1.63 -6.94
CA ASN A 159 2.25 2.16 -7.84
C ASN A 159 1.14 1.14 -8.09
N SER A 160 1.49 -0.09 -8.51
CA SER A 160 0.53 -1.15 -8.75
C SER A 160 -0.25 -1.56 -7.50
N SER A 161 0.43 -1.61 -6.34
CA SER A 161 -0.22 -1.93 -5.06
C SER A 161 -1.20 -0.84 -4.64
N PHE A 162 -0.85 0.43 -4.79
CA PHE A 162 -1.73 1.53 -4.43
C PHE A 162 -2.93 1.67 -5.36
N GLU A 163 -2.79 1.36 -6.64
CA GLU A 163 -3.94 1.24 -7.54
C GLU A 163 -4.93 0.17 -7.05
N THR A 164 -4.42 -1.00 -6.68
CA THR A 164 -5.24 -2.08 -6.14
C THR A 164 -5.89 -1.68 -4.82
N ILE A 165 -5.11 -1.12 -3.89
CA ILE A 165 -5.60 -0.64 -2.58
C ILE A 165 -6.67 0.44 -2.77
N ALA A 166 -6.46 1.39 -3.69
CA ALA A 166 -7.42 2.45 -3.94
C ALA A 166 -8.73 1.92 -4.52
N LYS A 167 -8.68 1.01 -5.50
CA LYS A 167 -9.87 0.37 -6.06
C LYS A 167 -10.67 -0.39 -4.99
N MET A 168 -10.02 -1.21 -4.20
CA MET A 168 -10.64 -1.96 -3.11
C MET A 168 -11.23 -1.05 -2.03
N GLY A 169 -10.52 0.03 -1.70
CA GLY A 169 -10.98 1.02 -0.74
C GLY A 169 -12.23 1.75 -1.23
N ALA A 170 -12.28 2.13 -2.50
CA ALA A 170 -13.44 2.80 -3.09
C ALA A 170 -14.72 1.96 -3.01
N GLU A 171 -14.62 0.63 -3.05
CA GLU A 171 -15.77 -0.28 -2.88
C GLU A 171 -16.37 -0.22 -1.46
N ARG A 172 -15.60 0.26 -0.47
CA ARG A 172 -16.03 0.35 0.94
C ARG A 172 -16.82 1.62 1.28
N VAL A 173 -17.04 2.54 0.34
CA VAL A 173 -17.81 3.78 0.55
C VAL A 173 -19.20 3.52 1.15
N LYS A 174 -19.83 2.40 0.79
CA LYS A 174 -21.17 2.03 1.27
C LYS A 174 -21.17 1.39 2.66
N GLN A 175 -20.01 1.10 3.23
CA GLN A 175 -19.91 0.48 4.56
C GLN A 175 -20.00 1.55 5.64
N PRO A 176 -20.95 1.45 6.59
CA PRO A 176 -21.03 2.43 7.66
C PRO A 176 -19.80 2.34 8.57
N CYS A 177 -19.53 3.39 9.26
CA CYS A 177 -18.64 3.43 10.38
C CYS A 177 -19.40 3.05 11.65
#